data_3341a7a6b72316003bc34c59ed965f63
#
_entry.id   3341a7a6b72316003bc34c59ed965f63
#
_cell.length_a   1.000
_cell.length_b   1.000
_cell.length_c   1.000
_cell.angle_alpha   90.00
_cell.angle_beta   90.00
_cell.angle_gamma   90.00
#
_symmetry.space_group_name_H-M   'P 1'
#
loop_
_entity.id
_entity.type
_entity.pdbx_description
1 polymer ?
#
loop_
_entity_poly.entity_id
_entity_poly.type
_entity_poly.pdbx_seq_one_letter_code
_entity_poly.pdbx_strand_id
1 'polypeptide(L)'
;FAISITKVLEIMGKQGTLTKAEMQVMNILWSLPSMKGTISDVLEGYGEKKPAYTTVATFMKILLNKGYVGFEKLKGTKTQCYYPLITKQEYTRKVLDGVKEDLFGGSLSSLVRFFVKEERISEEELKEMLEMVERQGNEPRRA
;
A
#
# COMPACT_ATOMS: atom_id res chain seq x y z
N PHE A 1 -3.48 -27.38 0.03
CA PHE A 1 -2.47 -26.35 0.20
C PHE A 1 -3.10 -25.14 0.89
N ALA A 2 -3.11 -25.18 2.20
CA ALA A 2 -3.75 -24.12 2.97
C ALA A 2 -2.69 -23.16 3.51
N ILE A 3 -2.60 -22.01 2.91
CA ILE A 3 -1.82 -20.89 3.45
C ILE A 3 -2.83 -19.96 4.13
N SER A 4 -2.60 -19.65 5.40
CA SER A 4 -3.46 -18.73 6.12
C SER A 4 -3.21 -17.29 5.68
N ILE A 5 -4.20 -16.43 5.83
CA ILE A 5 -4.07 -15.00 5.53
C ILE A 5 -2.95 -14.37 6.39
N THR A 6 -2.77 -14.83 7.61
CA THR A 6 -1.70 -14.38 8.50
C THR A 6 -0.32 -14.64 7.88
N LYS A 7 -0.14 -15.83 7.28
CA LYS A 7 1.12 -16.18 6.62
C LYS A 7 1.38 -15.30 5.39
N VAL A 8 0.35 -15.02 4.62
CA VAL A 8 0.43 -14.09 3.48
C VAL A 8 0.91 -12.71 3.94
N LEU A 9 0.32 -12.19 5.01
CA LEU A 9 0.68 -10.90 5.57
C LEU A 9 2.13 -10.87 6.10
N GLU A 10 2.58 -11.95 6.73
CA GLU A 10 3.98 -12.07 7.19
C GLU A 10 4.96 -12.03 6.02
N ILE A 11 4.67 -12.74 4.96
CA ILE A 11 5.53 -12.79 3.77
C ILE A 11 5.55 -11.42 3.08
N MET A 12 4.43 -10.73 3.02
CA MET A 12 4.36 -9.37 2.49
C MET A 12 5.31 -8.44 3.24
N GLY A 13 5.43 -8.57 4.56
CA GLY A 13 6.36 -7.78 5.37
C GLY A 13 7.83 -8.12 5.16
N LYS A 14 8.15 -9.35 4.74
CA LYS A 14 9.53 -9.84 4.60
C LYS A 14 10.19 -9.53 3.26
N GLN A 15 9.44 -9.11 2.26
CA GLN A 15 9.95 -8.96 0.89
C GLN A 15 10.45 -7.57 0.53
N GLY A 16 11.09 -6.86 1.45
CA GLY A 16 11.53 -5.49 1.21
C GLY A 16 10.37 -4.53 1.07
N THR A 17 9.18 -4.96 1.44
CA THR A 17 7.99 -4.13 1.52
C THR A 17 7.99 -3.35 2.83
N LEU A 18 7.06 -2.43 2.95
CA LEU A 18 6.94 -1.59 4.14
C LEU A 18 6.43 -2.41 5.34
N THR A 19 6.92 -2.08 6.52
CA THR A 19 6.35 -2.60 7.76
C THR A 19 4.94 -2.04 7.95
N LYS A 20 4.17 -2.61 8.86
CA LYS A 20 2.83 -2.12 9.17
C LYS A 20 2.83 -0.65 9.61
N ALA A 21 3.81 -0.26 10.42
CA ALA A 21 3.95 1.11 10.90
C ALA A 21 4.30 2.09 9.77
N GLU A 22 5.21 1.69 8.89
CA GLU A 22 5.58 2.47 7.70
C GLU A 22 4.42 2.58 6.72
N MET A 23 3.67 1.51 6.54
CA MET A 23 2.49 1.49 5.68
C MET A 23 1.43 2.48 6.18
N GLN A 24 1.27 2.58 7.49
CA GLN A 24 0.33 3.52 8.09
C GLN A 24 0.69 4.97 7.72
N VAL A 25 1.97 5.32 7.80
CA VAL A 25 2.47 6.64 7.37
C VAL A 25 2.19 6.88 5.89
N MET A 26 2.50 5.91 5.05
CA MET A 26 2.26 6.04 3.61
C MET A 26 0.78 6.19 3.28
N ASN A 27 -0.10 5.44 3.94
CA ASN A 27 -1.55 5.56 3.75
C ASN A 27 -2.05 6.96 4.12
N ILE A 28 -1.50 7.54 5.17
CA ILE A 28 -1.83 8.92 5.57
C ILE A 28 -1.36 9.90 4.49
N LEU A 29 -0.12 9.77 4.03
CA LEU A 29 0.41 10.65 2.98
C LEU A 29 -0.41 10.57 1.69
N TRP A 30 -0.77 9.37 1.26
CA TRP A 30 -1.60 9.19 0.06
C TRP A 30 -3.00 9.78 0.21
N SER A 31 -3.47 9.92 1.44
CA SER A 31 -4.80 10.47 1.74
C SER A 31 -4.82 11.98 1.92
N LEU A 32 -3.67 12.62 2.06
CA LEU A 32 -3.60 14.07 2.22
C LEU A 32 -4.04 14.79 0.93
N PRO A 33 -4.71 15.93 1.03
CA PRO A 33 -5.32 16.60 -0.13
C PRO A 33 -4.39 16.84 -1.32
N SER A 34 -3.13 17.17 -1.06
CA SER A 34 -2.14 17.37 -2.13
C SER A 34 -1.09 16.29 -2.19
N MET A 35 -1.31 15.16 -1.49
CA MET A 35 -0.32 14.10 -1.30
C MET A 35 1.01 14.61 -0.74
N LYS A 36 0.97 15.69 0.02
CA LYS A 36 2.13 16.30 0.66
C LYS A 36 1.77 16.66 2.09
N GLY A 37 2.71 16.55 2.99
CA GLY A 37 2.50 16.97 4.36
C GLY A 37 3.77 17.02 5.18
N THR A 38 3.70 17.83 6.23
CA THR A 38 4.72 17.87 7.28
C THR A 38 4.50 16.69 8.22
N ILE A 39 5.42 16.45 9.13
CA ILE A 39 5.24 15.43 10.17
C ILE A 39 4.00 15.73 11.01
N SER A 40 3.73 17.00 11.29
CA SER A 40 2.52 17.41 12.01
C SER A 40 1.24 17.07 11.25
N ASP A 41 1.22 17.24 9.94
CA ASP A 41 0.10 16.85 9.09
C ASP A 41 -0.13 15.35 9.12
N VAL A 42 0.93 14.57 9.09
CA VAL A 42 0.87 13.11 9.18
C VAL A 42 0.34 12.69 10.55
N LEU A 43 0.80 13.32 11.62
CA LEU A 43 0.29 13.07 12.97
C LEU A 43 -1.22 13.27 13.07
N GLU A 44 -1.74 14.32 12.47
CA GLU A 44 -3.17 14.58 12.45
C GLU A 44 -3.94 13.44 11.76
N GLY A 45 -3.33 12.82 10.77
CA GLY A 45 -3.92 11.69 10.06
C GLY A 45 -4.09 10.41 10.89
N TYR A 46 -3.39 10.29 12.02
CA TYR A 46 -3.56 9.16 12.92
C TYR A 46 -4.85 9.23 13.76
N GLY A 47 -5.46 10.42 13.86
CA GLY A 47 -6.65 10.61 14.67
C GLY A 47 -6.32 10.56 16.16
N GLU A 48 -7.11 9.82 16.95
CA GLU A 48 -6.97 9.78 18.41
C GLU A 48 -5.74 9.00 18.88
N LYS A 49 -5.27 8.05 18.10
CA LYS A 49 -4.14 7.18 18.46
C LYS A 49 -2.83 7.71 17.90
N LYS A 50 -2.54 8.95 18.10
CA LYS A 50 -1.31 9.58 17.61
C LYS A 50 -0.09 9.01 18.33
N PRO A 51 0.93 8.54 17.60
CA PRO A 51 2.24 8.25 18.19
C PRO A 51 2.95 9.57 18.54
N ALA A 52 4.11 9.47 19.16
CA ALA A 52 4.92 10.65 19.43
C ALA A 52 5.46 11.25 18.12
N TYR A 53 5.65 12.54 18.08
CA TYR A 53 6.25 13.24 16.95
C TYR A 53 7.58 12.60 16.51
N THR A 54 8.44 12.31 17.48
CA THR A 54 9.75 11.69 17.23
C THR A 54 9.63 10.31 16.60
N THR A 55 8.58 9.56 16.94
CA THR A 55 8.30 8.25 16.37
C THR A 55 7.98 8.38 14.87
N VAL A 56 7.10 9.30 14.53
CA VAL A 56 6.74 9.55 13.12
C VAL A 56 7.94 10.10 12.35
N ALA A 57 8.72 10.97 12.96
CA ALA A 57 9.95 11.48 12.36
C ALA A 57 10.94 10.35 12.02
N THR A 58 11.05 9.36 12.90
CA THR A 58 11.87 8.16 12.67
C THR A 58 11.35 7.33 11.50
N PHE A 59 10.04 7.08 11.45
CA PHE A 59 9.43 6.37 10.32
C PHE A 59 9.66 7.11 9.01
N MET A 60 9.55 8.43 9.02
CA MET A 60 9.76 9.24 7.84
C MET A 60 11.20 9.14 7.33
N LYS A 61 12.16 9.15 8.25
CA LYS A 61 13.58 8.96 7.93
C LYS A 61 13.84 7.60 7.29
N ILE A 62 13.22 6.57 7.81
CA ILE A 62 13.31 5.21 7.25
C ILE A 62 12.73 5.18 5.83
N LEU A 63 11.58 5.80 5.63
CA LEU A 63 10.93 5.88 4.32
C LEU A 63 11.78 6.66 3.30
N LEU A 64 12.43 7.73 3.73
CA LEU A 64 13.40 8.45 2.91
C LEU A 64 14.56 7.55 2.48
N ASN A 65 15.13 6.82 3.42
CA ASN A 65 16.24 5.91 3.16
C ASN A 65 15.86 4.76 2.23
N LYS A 66 14.62 4.29 2.33
CA LYS A 66 14.09 3.24 1.45
C LYS A 66 13.68 3.75 0.07
N GLY A 67 13.65 5.07 -0.13
CA GLY A 67 13.28 5.66 -1.40
C GLY A 67 11.78 5.74 -1.68
N TYR A 68 10.94 5.65 -0.65
CA TYR A 68 9.49 5.73 -0.81
C TYR A 68 8.93 7.14 -0.72
N VAL A 69 9.64 8.04 -0.06
CA VAL A 69 9.24 9.44 0.06
C VAL A 69 10.37 10.38 -0.30
N GLY A 70 10.04 11.55 -0.79
CA GLY A 70 10.94 12.66 -0.95
C GLY A 70 10.50 13.79 -0.04
N PHE A 71 11.26 14.85 0.01
CA PHE A 71 10.90 16.03 0.78
C PHE A 71 11.34 17.30 0.09
N GLU A 72 10.66 18.39 0.42
CA GLU A 72 11.05 19.75 0.04
C GLU A 72 10.88 20.64 1.27
N LYS A 73 11.66 21.68 1.37
CA LYS A 73 11.50 22.66 2.44
C LYS A 73 10.39 23.62 2.07
N LEU A 74 9.51 23.91 3.03
CA LEU A 74 8.52 24.94 2.85
C LEU A 74 9.22 26.30 2.76
N LYS A 75 8.81 27.09 1.78
CA LYS A 75 9.42 28.39 1.48
C LYS A 75 9.39 29.30 2.72
N GLY A 76 10.57 29.83 3.07
CA GLY A 76 10.73 30.73 4.22
C GLY A 76 10.79 30.04 5.58
N THR A 77 10.85 28.71 5.62
CA THR A 77 10.91 27.94 6.87
C THR A 77 11.96 26.84 6.77
N LYS A 78 12.28 26.24 7.93
CA LYS A 78 13.10 25.02 7.99
C LYS A 78 12.27 23.76 7.96
N THR A 79 10.95 23.89 7.87
CA THR A 79 10.01 22.77 7.92
C THR A 79 10.07 21.99 6.62
N GLN A 80 10.20 20.67 6.74
CA GLN A 80 10.19 19.75 5.61
C GLN A 80 8.77 19.27 5.32
N CYS A 81 8.42 19.27 4.05
CA CYS A 81 7.16 18.73 3.55
C CYS A 81 7.47 17.47 2.77
N TYR A 82 6.88 16.36 3.16
CA TYR A 82 7.14 15.04 2.59
C TYR A 82 6.07 14.66 1.58
N TYR A 83 6.46 13.93 0.56
CA TYR A 83 5.54 13.45 -0.48
C TYR A 83 5.94 12.03 -0.93
N PRO A 84 4.98 11.19 -1.30
CA PRO A 84 5.29 9.85 -1.77
C PRO A 84 5.95 9.88 -3.15
N LEU A 85 6.97 9.04 -3.33
CA LEU A 85 7.67 8.84 -4.61
C LEU A 85 7.05 7.69 -5.40
N ILE A 86 6.18 6.93 -4.80
CA ILE A 86 5.47 5.81 -5.41
C ILE A 86 3.97 5.99 -5.15
N THR A 87 3.14 5.71 -6.13
CA THR A 87 1.69 5.76 -5.95
C THR A 87 1.22 4.55 -5.14
N LYS A 88 0.06 4.66 -4.52
CA LYS A 88 -0.56 3.54 -3.81
C LYS A 88 -0.80 2.36 -4.75
N GLN A 89 -1.23 2.64 -5.98
CA GLN A 89 -1.47 1.62 -6.99
C GLN A 89 -0.18 0.88 -7.39
N GLU A 90 0.90 1.62 -7.62
CA GLU A 90 2.21 1.04 -7.95
C GLU A 90 2.74 0.16 -6.82
N TYR A 91 2.61 0.63 -5.58
CA TYR A 91 3.03 -0.13 -4.41
C TYR A 91 2.19 -1.41 -4.25
N THR A 92 0.88 -1.30 -4.41
CA THR A 92 -0.04 -2.44 -4.34
C THR A 92 0.32 -3.50 -5.38
N ARG A 93 0.59 -3.07 -6.60
CA ARG A 93 1.02 -3.98 -7.69
C ARG A 93 2.31 -4.71 -7.32
N LYS A 94 3.30 -3.99 -6.83
CA LYS A 94 4.59 -4.55 -6.41
C LYS A 94 4.41 -5.63 -5.34
N VAL A 95 3.60 -5.36 -4.32
CA VAL A 95 3.34 -6.28 -3.22
C VAL A 95 2.60 -7.53 -3.72
N LEU A 96 1.55 -7.34 -4.50
CA LEU A 96 0.74 -8.46 -5.01
C LEU A 96 1.52 -9.32 -6.01
N ASP A 97 2.35 -8.72 -6.84
CA ASP A 97 3.23 -9.48 -7.74
C ASP A 97 4.21 -10.36 -6.95
N GLY A 98 4.77 -9.84 -5.86
CA GLY A 98 5.64 -10.61 -4.98
C GLY A 98 4.92 -11.80 -4.34
N VAL A 99 3.72 -11.57 -3.83
CA VAL A 99 2.87 -12.62 -3.24
C VAL A 99 2.52 -13.68 -4.28
N LYS A 100 2.12 -13.26 -5.46
CA LYS A 100 1.78 -14.15 -6.59
C LYS A 100 2.96 -15.06 -6.94
N GLU A 101 4.14 -14.50 -7.09
CA GLU A 101 5.34 -15.25 -7.45
C GLU A 101 5.78 -16.22 -6.34
N ASP A 102 5.82 -15.75 -5.11
CA ASP A 102 6.41 -16.50 -4.01
C ASP A 102 5.49 -17.56 -3.40
N LEU A 103 4.19 -17.31 -3.41
CA LEU A 103 3.22 -18.20 -2.77
C LEU A 103 2.36 -18.98 -3.76
N PHE A 104 2.18 -18.44 -4.95
CA PHE A 104 1.25 -19.03 -5.94
C PHE A 104 1.93 -19.37 -7.26
N GLY A 105 3.25 -19.47 -7.25
CA GLY A 105 4.03 -19.91 -8.42
C GLY A 105 3.81 -19.05 -9.67
N GLY A 106 3.53 -17.76 -9.50
CA GLY A 106 3.24 -16.85 -10.60
C GLY A 106 1.83 -16.94 -11.15
N SER A 107 0.97 -17.76 -10.55
CA SER A 107 -0.40 -17.98 -11.05
C SER A 107 -1.40 -17.04 -10.38
N LEU A 108 -1.93 -16.08 -11.15
CA LEU A 108 -3.00 -15.20 -10.71
C LEU A 108 -4.28 -15.98 -10.39
N SER A 109 -4.58 -17.01 -11.17
CA SER A 109 -5.74 -17.89 -10.95
C SER A 109 -5.65 -18.58 -9.59
N SER A 110 -4.47 -19.04 -9.18
CA SER A 110 -4.25 -19.68 -7.88
C SER A 110 -4.47 -18.69 -6.73
N LEU A 111 -3.99 -17.46 -6.89
CA LEU A 111 -4.22 -16.39 -5.92
C LEU A 111 -5.72 -16.09 -5.75
N VAL A 112 -6.44 -15.94 -6.85
CA VAL A 112 -7.90 -15.68 -6.84
C VAL A 112 -8.65 -16.87 -6.21
N ARG A 113 -8.30 -18.10 -6.55
CA ARG A 113 -8.91 -19.30 -5.96
C ARG A 113 -8.74 -19.36 -4.46
N PHE A 114 -7.56 -18.97 -3.98
CA PHE A 114 -7.29 -18.92 -2.54
C PHE A 114 -8.28 -17.98 -1.85
N PHE A 115 -8.45 -16.77 -2.36
CA PHE A 115 -9.38 -15.80 -1.79
C PHE A 115 -10.84 -16.27 -1.86
N VAL A 116 -11.24 -16.89 -2.95
CA VAL A 116 -12.61 -17.42 -3.10
C VAL A 116 -12.88 -18.49 -2.03
N LYS A 117 -11.93 -19.38 -1.78
CA LYS A 117 -12.10 -20.48 -0.83
C LYS A 117 -11.96 -20.07 0.62
N GLU A 118 -10.95 -19.26 0.92
CA GLU A 118 -10.56 -18.96 2.31
C GLU A 118 -11.28 -17.72 2.86
N GLU A 119 -11.47 -16.71 2.05
CA GLU A 119 -12.07 -15.44 2.45
C GLU A 119 -13.58 -15.38 2.18
N ARG A 120 -14.15 -16.44 1.62
CA ARG A 120 -15.59 -16.55 1.35
C ARG A 120 -16.15 -15.32 0.63
N ILE A 121 -15.56 -15.01 -0.50
CA ILE A 121 -16.06 -13.94 -1.37
C ILE A 121 -17.51 -14.23 -1.73
N SER A 122 -18.40 -13.27 -1.58
CA SER A 122 -19.80 -13.42 -1.89
C SER A 122 -20.05 -13.53 -3.39
N GLU A 123 -21.16 -14.13 -3.76
CA GLU A 123 -21.59 -14.22 -5.17
C GLU A 123 -21.70 -12.82 -5.79
N GLU A 124 -22.20 -11.85 -5.04
CA GLU A 124 -22.33 -10.46 -5.49
C GLU A 124 -20.98 -9.83 -5.79
N GLU A 125 -20.01 -10.02 -4.91
CA GLU A 125 -18.63 -9.54 -5.13
C GLU A 125 -18.00 -10.18 -6.37
N LEU A 126 -18.22 -11.48 -6.57
CA LEU A 126 -17.75 -12.17 -7.77
C LEU A 126 -18.37 -11.63 -9.04
N LYS A 127 -19.66 -11.32 -9.01
CA LYS A 127 -20.36 -10.70 -10.15
C LYS A 127 -19.78 -9.32 -10.47
N GLU A 128 -19.52 -8.51 -9.47
CA GLU A 128 -18.85 -7.21 -9.64
C GLU A 128 -17.49 -7.34 -10.29
N MET A 129 -16.70 -8.32 -9.86
CA MET A 129 -15.38 -8.59 -10.43
C MET A 129 -15.47 -9.02 -11.90
N LEU A 130 -16.44 -9.87 -12.23
CA LEU A 130 -16.70 -10.29 -13.61
C LEU A 130 -17.09 -9.11 -14.51
N GLU A 131 -17.94 -8.22 -14.03
CA GLU A 131 -18.32 -7.01 -14.75
C GLU A 131 -17.11 -6.09 -15.00
N MET A 132 -16.21 -5.98 -14.03
CA MET A 132 -14.98 -5.22 -14.19
C MET A 132 -14.09 -5.81 -15.28
N VAL A 133 -13.94 -7.12 -15.33
CA VAL A 133 -13.17 -7.82 -16.35
C VAL A 133 -13.79 -7.62 -17.73
N GLU A 134 -15.10 -7.74 -17.86
CA GLU A 134 -15.81 -7.52 -19.12
C GLU A 134 -15.64 -6.08 -19.63
N ARG A 135 -15.72 -5.10 -18.74
CA ARG A 135 -15.49 -3.70 -19.07
C ARG A 135 -14.07 -3.45 -19.57
N GLN A 136 -13.08 -4.04 -18.91
CA GLN A 136 -11.68 -3.92 -19.34
C GLN A 136 -11.44 -4.57 -20.69
N GLY A 137 -12.11 -5.69 -20.97
CA GLY A 137 -12.01 -6.37 -22.26
C GLY A 137 -12.55 -5.53 -23.42
N ASN A 138 -13.42 -4.58 -23.16
CA ASN A 138 -14.01 -3.68 -24.13
C ASN A 138 -13.29 -2.33 -24.27
N GLU A 139 -12.33 -2.06 -23.39
CA GLU A 139 -11.54 -0.82 -23.45
C GLU A 139 -10.24 -1.05 -24.23
N PRO A 140 -9.80 -0.07 -25.04
CA PRO A 140 -8.51 -0.17 -25.71
C PRO A 140 -7.41 -0.27 -24.68
N ARG A 141 -6.53 -1.27 -24.81
CA ARG A 141 -5.36 -1.39 -23.95
C ARG A 141 -4.45 -0.19 -24.15
N ARG A 142 -4.15 0.50 -23.10
CA ARG A 142 -3.09 1.51 -23.11
C ARG A 142 -1.76 0.80 -23.19
N ALA A 143 -1.02 1.16 -24.19
CA ALA A 143 0.33 0.67 -24.38
C ALA A 143 1.23 1.12 -23.21
#